data_570e1f84ed366c467fb60de6e2c5a402
#
_entry.id   570e1f84ed366c467fb60de6e2c5a402
#
_cell.length_a   1.000
_cell.length_b   1.000
_cell.length_c   1.000
_cell.angle_alpha   90.00
_cell.angle_beta   90.00
_cell.angle_gamma   90.00
#
_symmetry.space_group_name_H-M   'P 1'
#
loop_
_entity.id
_entity.type
_entity.pdbx_description
1 polymer ?
#
loop_
_entity_poly.entity_id
_entity_poly.type
_entity_poly.pdbx_seq_one_letter_code
_entity_poly.pdbx_strand_id
1 'polypeptide(L)'
;MGIEFAVLLHARGADAEQRVALLAKAGVDVVVVDTAHGHARSVLDTVKFIKQKYHSMEVVAGNVGTAAAAKDLAKAGADAVNVGVGPGSICTTRVVSGAGMPQLTAITDCASALTDSGIPIIADG
;
A
#
# COMPACT_ATOMS: atom_id res chain seq x y z
N MET A 1 -5.29 21.58 -3.94
CA MET A 1 -4.33 21.64 -2.83
C MET A 1 -3.28 20.57 -3.02
N GLY A 2 -2.02 20.90 -2.79
CA GLY A 2 -0.92 19.95 -2.88
C GLY A 2 -0.82 19.06 -1.63
N ILE A 3 -0.04 17.97 -1.76
CA ILE A 3 0.36 17.14 -0.64
C ILE A 3 1.55 17.80 0.05
N GLU A 4 1.44 18.10 1.32
CA GLU A 4 2.53 18.69 2.09
C GLU A 4 3.34 17.62 2.85
N PHE A 5 2.65 16.61 3.40
CA PHE A 5 3.30 15.57 4.20
C PHE A 5 2.80 14.17 3.82
N ALA A 6 3.75 13.28 3.50
CA ALA A 6 3.52 11.85 3.33
C ALA A 6 4.42 11.08 4.30
N VAL A 7 3.88 10.08 4.99
CA VAL A 7 4.63 9.33 6.02
C VAL A 7 4.45 7.83 5.83
N LEU A 8 5.55 7.10 5.94
CA LEU A 8 5.54 5.65 5.95
C LEU A 8 5.05 5.09 7.29
N LEU A 9 4.18 4.09 7.20
CA LEU A 9 3.64 3.39 8.35
C LEU A 9 4.05 1.92 8.30
N HIS A 10 4.98 1.53 9.16
CA HIS A 10 5.44 0.14 9.31
C HIS A 10 4.81 -0.56 10.52
N ALA A 11 3.68 -0.08 10.99
CA ALA A 11 3.02 -0.63 12.16
C ALA A 11 1.79 -1.47 11.77
N ARG A 12 1.38 -2.37 12.65
CA ARG A 12 0.22 -3.25 12.47
C ARG A 12 -0.68 -3.23 13.71
N GLY A 13 -1.96 -3.51 13.49
CA GLY A 13 -2.93 -3.63 14.58
C GLY A 13 -3.02 -2.36 15.44
N ALA A 14 -3.07 -2.54 16.75
CA ALA A 14 -3.21 -1.43 17.72
C ALA A 14 -2.10 -0.38 17.61
N ASP A 15 -0.86 -0.81 17.31
CA ASP A 15 0.26 0.12 17.11
C ASP A 15 0.03 1.02 15.89
N ALA A 16 -0.49 0.45 14.80
CA ALA A 16 -0.84 1.23 13.61
C ALA A 16 -1.92 2.27 13.92
N GLU A 17 -2.94 1.86 14.67
CA GLU A 17 -4.04 2.76 15.05
C GLU A 17 -3.55 3.95 15.87
N GLN A 18 -2.69 3.71 16.86
CA GLN A 18 -2.10 4.75 17.68
C GLN A 18 -1.22 5.71 16.87
N ARG A 19 -0.39 5.16 15.98
CA ARG A 19 0.49 5.97 15.13
C ARG A 19 -0.31 6.83 14.16
N VAL A 20 -1.33 6.26 13.53
CA VAL A 20 -2.21 7.00 12.61
C VAL A 20 -2.91 8.16 13.33
N ALA A 21 -3.36 7.94 14.56
CA ALA A 21 -3.97 9.01 15.36
C ALA A 21 -3.02 10.18 15.58
N LEU A 22 -1.76 9.89 15.89
CA LEU A 22 -0.72 10.92 16.06
C LEU A 22 -0.39 11.63 14.75
N LEU A 23 -0.30 10.88 13.65
CA LEU A 23 -0.04 11.44 12.32
C LEU A 23 -1.18 12.33 11.86
N ALA A 24 -2.42 11.91 12.06
CA ALA A 24 -3.60 12.72 11.75
C ALA A 24 -3.58 14.04 12.53
N LYS A 25 -3.22 13.98 13.80
CA LYS A 25 -3.10 15.15 14.66
C LYS A 25 -1.99 16.10 14.20
N ALA A 26 -0.92 15.55 13.62
CA ALA A 26 0.18 16.33 13.05
C ALA A 26 -0.11 16.93 11.68
N GLY A 27 -1.26 16.63 11.07
CA GLY A 27 -1.67 17.18 9.78
C GLY A 27 -1.11 16.44 8.56
N VAL A 28 -0.82 15.14 8.69
CA VAL A 28 -0.31 14.33 7.58
C VAL A 28 -1.41 14.14 6.51
N ASP A 29 -1.05 14.35 5.24
CA ASP A 29 -1.97 14.23 4.11
C ASP A 29 -2.06 12.81 3.57
N VAL A 30 -0.93 12.11 3.51
CA VAL A 30 -0.82 10.77 2.93
C VAL A 30 -0.10 9.84 3.90
N VAL A 31 -0.69 8.67 4.11
CA VAL A 31 -0.04 7.56 4.84
C VAL A 31 0.27 6.45 3.86
N VAL A 32 1.52 6.00 3.85
CA VAL A 32 1.96 4.88 3.05
C VAL A 32 2.06 3.65 3.95
N VAL A 33 1.14 2.71 3.77
CA VAL A 33 1.16 1.42 4.46
C VAL A 33 2.06 0.49 3.66
N ASP A 34 3.33 0.45 4.04
CA ASP A 34 4.39 -0.23 3.29
C ASP A 34 4.81 -1.52 4.01
N THR A 35 4.59 -2.64 3.33
CA THR A 35 5.00 -3.97 3.82
C THR A 35 5.49 -4.83 2.67
N ALA A 36 6.33 -5.82 2.99
CA ALA A 36 6.79 -6.81 2.01
C ALA A 36 5.63 -7.71 1.50
N HIS A 37 4.53 -7.77 2.23
CA HIS A 37 3.35 -8.59 1.92
C HIS A 37 2.07 -7.75 2.07
N GLY A 38 1.85 -6.86 1.10
CA GLY A 38 0.69 -5.95 1.09
C GLY A 38 -0.68 -6.64 1.01
N HIS A 39 -0.71 -7.92 0.61
CA HIS A 39 -1.94 -8.71 0.59
C HIS A 39 -2.29 -9.35 1.94
N ALA A 40 -1.49 -9.12 2.98
CA ALA A 40 -1.79 -9.66 4.31
C ALA A 40 -3.06 -9.02 4.88
N ARG A 41 -3.85 -9.83 5.62
CA ARG A 41 -5.10 -9.36 6.22
C ARG A 41 -4.89 -8.14 7.13
N SER A 42 -3.80 -8.12 7.87
CA SER A 42 -3.47 -6.99 8.74
C SER A 42 -3.30 -5.67 7.99
N VAL A 43 -2.78 -5.74 6.76
CA VAL A 43 -2.65 -4.56 5.89
C VAL A 43 -4.02 -4.09 5.41
N LEU A 44 -4.85 -5.02 4.93
CA LEU A 44 -6.22 -4.72 4.50
C LEU A 44 -7.03 -4.09 5.64
N ASP A 45 -6.94 -4.65 6.84
CA ASP A 45 -7.64 -4.13 8.01
C ASP A 45 -7.14 -2.73 8.41
N THR A 46 -5.84 -2.48 8.32
CA THR A 46 -5.25 -1.16 8.58
C THR A 46 -5.75 -0.12 7.59
N VAL A 47 -5.78 -0.45 6.29
CA VAL A 47 -6.30 0.46 5.26
C VAL A 47 -7.77 0.79 5.53
N LYS A 48 -8.59 -0.22 5.80
CA LYS A 48 -10.01 -0.03 6.14
C LYS A 48 -10.19 0.88 7.34
N PHE A 49 -9.44 0.63 8.40
CA PHE A 49 -9.48 1.45 9.62
C PHE A 49 -9.18 2.92 9.33
N ILE A 50 -8.09 3.20 8.60
CA ILE A 50 -7.68 4.57 8.27
C ILE A 50 -8.76 5.26 7.46
N LYS A 51 -9.27 4.62 6.42
CA LYS A 51 -10.27 5.23 5.52
C LYS A 51 -11.61 5.44 6.20
N GLN A 52 -11.98 4.58 7.15
CA GLN A 52 -13.23 4.73 7.89
C GLN A 52 -13.16 5.86 8.93
N LYS A 53 -12.03 6.01 9.59
CA LYS A 53 -11.87 6.98 10.67
C LYS A 53 -11.35 8.34 10.20
N TYR A 54 -10.50 8.35 9.18
CA TYR A 54 -9.85 9.58 8.67
C TYR A 54 -10.12 9.73 7.17
N HIS A 55 -11.34 10.11 6.81
CA HIS A 55 -11.80 10.17 5.41
C HIS A 55 -10.99 11.08 4.51
N SER A 56 -10.41 12.14 5.04
CA SER A 56 -9.59 13.10 4.28
C SER A 56 -8.15 12.65 4.07
N MET A 57 -7.72 11.61 4.78
CA MET A 57 -6.36 11.10 4.67
C MET A 57 -6.26 10.14 3.48
N GLU A 58 -5.30 10.41 2.58
CA GLU A 58 -5.02 9.52 1.45
C GLU A 58 -4.17 8.34 1.91
N VAL A 59 -4.44 7.15 1.39
CA VAL A 59 -3.73 5.92 1.77
C VAL A 59 -3.13 5.27 0.54
N VAL A 60 -1.81 5.14 0.53
CA VAL A 60 -1.08 4.30 -0.41
C VAL A 60 -0.76 2.99 0.30
N ALA A 61 -1.07 1.86 -0.31
CA ALA A 61 -0.85 0.56 0.31
C ALA A 61 -0.11 -0.41 -0.61
N GLY A 62 0.70 -1.24 -0.03
CA GLY A 62 1.47 -2.27 -0.73
C GLY A 62 2.51 -2.92 0.20
N ASN A 63 3.47 -3.66 -0.36
CA ASN A 63 3.65 -3.91 -1.78
C ASN A 63 2.93 -5.17 -2.22
N VAL A 64 2.42 -5.13 -3.41
CA VAL A 64 1.74 -6.28 -4.04
C VAL A 64 2.28 -6.56 -5.44
N GLY A 65 2.03 -7.76 -5.95
CA GLY A 65 2.49 -8.17 -7.28
C GLY A 65 1.42 -8.86 -8.12
N THR A 66 0.19 -8.98 -7.62
CA THR A 66 -0.89 -9.71 -8.31
C THR A 66 -2.15 -8.87 -8.46
N ALA A 67 -2.93 -9.19 -9.48
CA ALA A 67 -4.22 -8.56 -9.73
C ALA A 67 -5.19 -8.71 -8.53
N ALA A 68 -5.23 -9.91 -7.94
CA ALA A 68 -6.11 -10.18 -6.80
C ALA A 68 -5.75 -9.31 -5.59
N ALA A 69 -4.47 -9.17 -5.29
CA ALA A 69 -4.00 -8.33 -4.18
C ALA A 69 -4.31 -6.85 -4.42
N ALA A 70 -4.09 -6.36 -5.64
CA ALA A 70 -4.43 -4.98 -6.00
C ALA A 70 -5.92 -4.70 -5.84
N LYS A 71 -6.77 -5.62 -6.29
CA LYS A 71 -8.23 -5.50 -6.13
C LYS A 71 -8.65 -5.46 -4.66
N ASP A 72 -8.06 -6.31 -3.83
CA ASP A 72 -8.39 -6.36 -2.40
C ASP A 72 -7.98 -5.08 -1.68
N LEU A 73 -6.83 -4.50 -2.02
CA LEU A 73 -6.41 -3.20 -1.48
C LEU A 73 -7.35 -2.07 -1.93
N ALA A 74 -7.77 -2.08 -3.19
CA ALA A 74 -8.74 -1.12 -3.70
C ALA A 74 -10.08 -1.23 -2.97
N LYS A 75 -10.57 -2.45 -2.73
CA LYS A 75 -11.80 -2.69 -1.96
C LYS A 75 -11.68 -2.26 -0.50
N ALA A 76 -10.48 -2.37 0.07
CA ALA A 76 -10.24 -1.90 1.43
C ALA A 76 -10.26 -0.36 1.54
N GLY A 77 -10.16 0.34 0.42
CA GLY A 77 -10.24 1.79 0.35
C GLY A 77 -8.92 2.49 0.04
N ALA A 78 -7.88 1.76 -0.39
CA ALA A 78 -6.62 2.38 -0.78
C ALA A 78 -6.83 3.36 -1.93
N ASP A 79 -6.19 4.51 -1.84
CA ASP A 79 -6.24 5.56 -2.87
C ASP A 79 -5.19 5.35 -3.95
N ALA A 80 -4.13 4.62 -3.65
CA ALA A 80 -3.12 4.16 -4.60
C ALA A 80 -2.52 2.84 -4.12
N VAL A 81 -1.97 2.06 -5.06
CA VAL A 81 -1.39 0.74 -4.77
C VAL A 81 0.08 0.72 -5.20
N ASN A 82 0.94 0.35 -4.24
CA ASN A 82 2.37 0.16 -4.48
C ASN A 82 2.63 -1.24 -5.03
N VAL A 83 3.21 -1.32 -6.22
CA VAL A 83 3.44 -2.56 -6.95
C VAL A 83 4.92 -2.88 -7.06
N GLY A 84 5.30 -4.06 -6.59
CA GLY A 84 6.65 -4.58 -6.68
C GLY A 84 7.01 -5.43 -5.46
N VAL A 85 7.38 -6.69 -5.69
CA VAL A 85 7.83 -7.60 -4.64
C VAL A 85 9.22 -8.13 -5.00
N GLY A 86 10.24 -7.52 -4.42
CA GLY A 86 11.64 -7.87 -4.60
C GLY A 86 12.30 -7.47 -5.92
N PRO A 87 11.84 -6.43 -6.67
CA PRO A 87 12.46 -6.07 -7.95
C PRO A 87 13.67 -5.15 -7.82
N GLY A 88 13.87 -4.50 -6.68
CA GLY A 88 14.97 -3.57 -6.48
C GLY A 88 16.33 -4.25 -6.54
N SER A 89 17.33 -3.56 -7.07
CA SER A 89 18.70 -4.11 -7.24
C SER A 89 19.38 -4.49 -5.91
N ILE A 90 19.01 -3.82 -4.83
CA ILE A 90 19.55 -4.07 -3.48
C ILE A 90 18.55 -4.85 -2.59
N CYS A 91 17.38 -5.22 -3.12
CA CYS A 91 16.35 -5.92 -2.37
C CYS A 91 16.73 -7.40 -2.18
N THR A 92 16.64 -7.89 -0.94
CA THR A 92 16.96 -9.28 -0.59
C THR A 92 15.72 -10.16 -0.40
N THR A 93 14.53 -9.63 -0.59
CA THR A 93 13.26 -10.36 -0.37
C THR A 93 13.21 -11.68 -1.15
N ARG A 94 13.60 -11.67 -2.42
CA ARG A 94 13.63 -12.88 -3.27
C ARG A 94 14.63 -13.92 -2.78
N VAL A 95 15.76 -13.45 -2.26
CA VAL A 95 16.83 -14.34 -1.77
C VAL A 95 16.45 -14.94 -0.43
N VAL A 96 15.87 -14.14 0.48
CA VAL A 96 15.56 -14.53 1.85
C VAL A 96 14.28 -15.38 1.93
N SER A 97 13.21 -14.95 1.24
CA SER A 97 11.89 -15.59 1.35
C SER A 97 11.50 -16.42 0.14
N GLY A 98 12.24 -16.33 -0.96
CA GLY A 98 11.86 -16.93 -2.24
C GLY A 98 10.64 -16.26 -2.90
N ALA A 99 10.10 -15.21 -2.29
CA ALA A 99 8.97 -14.47 -2.82
C ALA A 99 9.43 -13.41 -3.83
N GLY A 100 8.67 -13.23 -4.89
CA GLY A 100 8.93 -12.22 -5.91
C GLY A 100 8.03 -12.42 -7.12
N MET A 101 7.90 -11.34 -7.92
CA MET A 101 7.15 -11.34 -9.16
C MET A 101 7.92 -10.51 -10.18
N PRO A 102 8.04 -10.93 -11.45
CA PRO A 102 8.64 -10.08 -12.48
C PRO A 102 7.92 -8.74 -12.53
N GLN A 103 8.67 -7.65 -12.48
CA GLN A 103 8.09 -6.31 -12.28
C GLN A 103 7.14 -5.89 -13.40
N LEU A 104 7.49 -6.14 -14.66
CA LEU A 104 6.59 -5.79 -15.76
C LEU A 104 5.28 -6.57 -15.70
N THR A 105 5.32 -7.85 -15.33
CA THR A 105 4.13 -8.67 -15.15
C THR A 105 3.27 -8.12 -14.01
N ALA A 106 3.88 -7.80 -12.88
CA ALA A 106 3.19 -7.24 -11.72
C ALA A 106 2.50 -5.91 -12.06
N ILE A 107 3.19 -5.01 -12.75
CA ILE A 107 2.64 -3.72 -13.17
C ILE A 107 1.46 -3.93 -14.12
N THR A 108 1.63 -4.78 -15.13
CA THR A 108 0.58 -5.05 -16.12
C THR A 108 -0.67 -5.63 -15.47
N ASP A 109 -0.50 -6.65 -14.63
CA ASP A 109 -1.61 -7.33 -13.97
C ASP A 109 -2.36 -6.40 -13.00
N CYS A 110 -1.62 -5.65 -12.20
CA CYS A 110 -2.23 -4.70 -11.25
C CYS A 110 -2.91 -3.54 -11.97
N ALA A 111 -2.29 -2.98 -12.99
CA ALA A 111 -2.88 -1.89 -13.78
C ALA A 111 -4.18 -2.34 -14.46
N SER A 112 -4.18 -3.54 -15.06
CA SER A 112 -5.37 -4.10 -15.69
C SER A 112 -6.49 -4.33 -14.68
N ALA A 113 -6.16 -4.80 -13.49
CA ALA A 113 -7.13 -5.04 -12.41
C ALA A 113 -7.80 -3.76 -11.93
N LEU A 114 -7.13 -2.62 -12.00
CA LEU A 114 -7.60 -1.33 -11.49
C LEU A 114 -8.02 -0.34 -12.58
N THR A 115 -8.10 -0.77 -13.84
CA THR A 115 -8.39 0.11 -14.99
C THR A 115 -9.65 0.94 -14.80
N ASP A 116 -10.74 0.35 -14.30
CA ASP A 116 -12.03 1.02 -14.16
C ASP A 116 -12.21 1.69 -12.79
N SER A 117 -11.26 1.54 -11.88
CA SER A 117 -11.38 2.05 -10.52
C SER A 117 -10.94 3.50 -10.35
N GLY A 118 -10.14 4.02 -11.28
CA GLY A 118 -9.47 5.32 -11.15
C GLY A 118 -8.33 5.34 -10.12
N ILE A 119 -7.98 4.19 -9.55
CA ILE A 119 -6.92 4.07 -8.53
C ILE A 119 -5.58 3.90 -9.26
N PRO A 120 -4.61 4.81 -9.05
CA PRO A 120 -3.29 4.70 -9.64
C PRO A 120 -2.46 3.61 -9.00
N ILE A 121 -1.51 3.08 -9.76
CA ILE A 121 -0.46 2.22 -9.23
C ILE A 121 0.87 2.99 -9.19
N ILE A 122 1.72 2.62 -8.24
CA ILE A 122 3.08 3.15 -8.11
C ILE A 122 4.01 1.97 -8.33
N ALA A 123 4.84 2.05 -9.37
CA ALA A 123 5.84 1.02 -9.63
C ALA A 123 7.04 1.24 -8.72
N ASP A 124 7.33 0.26 -7.87
CA ASP A 124 8.36 0.32 -6.86
C ASP A 124 9.46 -0.71 -7.15
N GLY A 125 10.62 -0.20 -7.51
CA GLY A 125 11.80 -1.01 -7.85
C GLY A 125 12.10 -1.20 -9.31
#